data_3ce8f2cf7abe03d1a3a6e73dbb8ea26a
#
_entry.id   3ce8f2cf7abe03d1a3a6e73dbb8ea26a
#
_cell.length_a   1.000
_cell.length_b   1.000
_cell.length_c   1.000
_cell.angle_alpha   90.00
_cell.angle_beta   90.00
_cell.angle_gamma   90.00
#
_symmetry.space_group_name_H-M   'P 1'
#
loop_
_entity.id
_entity.type
_entity.pdbx_description
1 polymer ?
#
loop_
_entity_poly.entity_id
_entity_poly.type
_entity_poly.pdbx_seq_one_letter_code
_entity_poly.pdbx_strand_id
1 'polypeptide(L)'
;MRADFKSGFVTLIGRPNVGKSTLMNYLIGQKIAITSNKPQTTRNRIQTVLTTDEGQIVFVDTPGIHKAKNKLGTYMVNVAERTLNEVDVVLWLVEPSTFIGAGEQHIVQQLGKVTTPVVLVINKADTVKKEDILPCIAKYNEVYQFADIVPVSARTGENTDELLKVIMKYLPYGPQFYDEDTITDQPERQIVAELIREKALHCLNEEIPHGIAVSIEKMKARKKVMDIEATIICERDSHKGIIIGKQGSMLKKIGSTARYEIEQMLECKVNLQLWVKVKKDWRDSDFLIKNFG
;
A
#
# COMPACT_ATOMS: atom_id res chain seq x y z
N MET A 1 8.87 -16.27 27.30
CA MET A 1 9.01 -16.23 25.83
C MET A 1 8.87 -17.65 25.32
N ARG A 2 8.01 -17.91 24.33
CA ARG A 2 7.91 -19.23 23.68
C ARG A 2 9.20 -19.43 22.90
N ALA A 3 9.93 -20.52 23.14
CA ALA A 3 11.23 -20.77 22.51
C ALA A 3 11.16 -20.88 20.96
N ASP A 4 9.97 -21.13 20.42
CA ASP A 4 9.70 -21.38 18.99
C ASP A 4 8.99 -20.20 18.31
N PHE A 5 8.90 -19.02 18.94
CA PHE A 5 8.24 -17.86 18.36
C PHE A 5 9.12 -17.21 17.31
N LYS A 6 8.54 -16.93 16.14
CA LYS A 6 9.24 -16.29 15.02
C LYS A 6 8.72 -14.87 14.83
N SER A 7 9.62 -13.94 14.54
CA SER A 7 9.23 -12.55 14.27
C SER A 7 10.17 -11.92 13.27
N GLY A 8 9.62 -11.12 12.37
CA GLY A 8 10.44 -10.43 11.38
C GLY A 8 9.65 -9.50 10.48
N PHE A 9 10.40 -8.79 9.65
CA PHE A 9 9.90 -7.80 8.71
C PHE A 9 9.79 -8.38 7.31
N VAL A 10 8.67 -8.13 6.64
CA VAL A 10 8.36 -8.64 5.30
C VAL A 10 7.94 -7.49 4.41
N THR A 11 8.64 -7.25 3.31
CA THR A 11 8.23 -6.21 2.37
C THR A 11 7.55 -6.78 1.13
N LEU A 12 6.59 -6.02 0.60
CA LEU A 12 5.90 -6.32 -0.65
C LEU A 12 6.40 -5.39 -1.75
N ILE A 13 7.01 -5.96 -2.77
CA ILE A 13 7.44 -5.22 -3.96
C ILE A 13 6.71 -5.70 -5.21
N GLY A 14 6.78 -4.92 -6.26
CA GLY A 14 6.15 -5.24 -7.54
C GLY A 14 5.68 -3.97 -8.24
N ARG A 15 5.26 -4.12 -9.49
CA ARG A 15 4.72 -3.01 -10.27
C ARG A 15 3.47 -2.40 -9.60
N PRO A 16 3.09 -1.19 -9.98
CA PRO A 16 1.78 -0.65 -9.61
C PRO A 16 0.65 -1.61 -10.01
N ASN A 17 -0.39 -1.70 -9.21
CA ASN A 17 -1.64 -2.44 -9.47
C ASN A 17 -1.53 -3.98 -9.48
N VAL A 18 -0.40 -4.57 -9.13
CA VAL A 18 -0.27 -6.04 -8.98
C VAL A 18 -0.99 -6.58 -7.73
N GLY A 19 -1.50 -5.70 -6.85
CA GLY A 19 -2.31 -6.07 -5.69
C GLY A 19 -1.57 -6.13 -4.35
N LYS A 20 -0.44 -5.43 -4.18
CA LYS A 20 0.33 -5.38 -2.92
C LYS A 20 -0.53 -5.00 -1.72
N SER A 21 -1.10 -3.81 -1.73
CA SER A 21 -1.95 -3.31 -0.62
C SER A 21 -3.23 -4.14 -0.44
N THR A 22 -3.77 -4.74 -1.51
CA THR A 22 -4.91 -5.65 -1.43
C THR A 22 -4.54 -6.92 -0.67
N LEU A 23 -3.41 -7.53 -1.00
CA LEU A 23 -2.92 -8.73 -0.32
C LEU A 23 -2.63 -8.43 1.16
N MET A 24 -1.95 -7.32 1.44
CA MET A 24 -1.64 -6.92 2.81
C MET A 24 -2.93 -6.71 3.64
N ASN A 25 -3.90 -5.96 3.13
CA ASN A 25 -5.19 -5.77 3.81
C ASN A 25 -5.92 -7.09 4.04
N TYR A 26 -5.87 -8.01 3.07
CA TYR A 26 -6.48 -9.33 3.21
C TYR A 26 -5.83 -10.15 4.34
N LEU A 27 -4.50 -10.20 4.37
CA LEU A 27 -3.75 -10.96 5.38
C LEU A 27 -3.96 -10.40 6.80
N ILE A 28 -4.11 -9.08 6.92
CA ILE A 28 -4.38 -8.41 8.20
C ILE A 28 -5.86 -8.52 8.61
N GLY A 29 -6.77 -8.78 7.67
CA GLY A 29 -8.22 -8.79 7.91
C GLY A 29 -8.84 -7.41 8.07
N GLN A 30 -8.08 -6.34 7.84
CA GLN A 30 -8.52 -4.94 7.96
C GLN A 30 -7.97 -4.06 6.84
N LYS A 31 -8.71 -3.00 6.50
CA LYS A 31 -8.29 -2.03 5.50
C LYS A 31 -7.42 -0.93 6.13
N ILE A 32 -6.12 -1.13 6.09
CA ILE A 32 -5.11 -0.17 6.56
C ILE A 32 -4.49 0.59 5.38
N ALA A 33 -4.06 -0.13 4.34
CA ALA A 33 -3.50 0.48 3.15
C ALA A 33 -4.59 0.78 2.13
N ILE A 34 -4.50 1.93 1.49
CA ILE A 34 -5.43 2.31 0.43
C ILE A 34 -5.17 1.53 -0.86
N THR A 35 -6.23 1.29 -1.61
CA THR A 35 -6.17 0.55 -2.87
C THR A 35 -6.71 1.39 -4.02
N SER A 36 -6.04 1.39 -5.15
CA SER A 36 -6.49 2.08 -6.36
C SER A 36 -5.84 1.50 -7.61
N ASN A 37 -6.52 1.61 -8.74
CA ASN A 37 -5.94 1.28 -10.06
C ASN A 37 -5.01 2.40 -10.57
N LYS A 38 -4.81 3.48 -9.83
CA LYS A 38 -3.93 4.58 -10.23
C LYS A 38 -2.49 4.29 -9.76
N PRO A 39 -1.46 4.64 -10.55
CA PRO A 39 -0.08 4.60 -10.07
C PRO A 39 0.14 5.55 -8.88
N GLN A 40 1.17 5.29 -8.08
CA GLN A 40 1.49 6.07 -6.88
C GLN A 40 0.38 6.08 -5.80
N THR A 41 -0.35 4.96 -5.67
CA THR A 41 -1.36 4.79 -4.62
C THR A 41 -0.68 4.79 -3.24
N THR A 42 0.31 3.94 -3.00
CA THR A 42 1.15 3.96 -1.80
C THR A 42 2.31 4.92 -2.02
N ARG A 43 2.51 5.87 -1.14
CA ARG A 43 3.60 6.88 -1.20
C ARG A 43 4.60 6.74 -0.07
N ASN A 44 4.10 6.40 1.11
CA ASN A 44 4.90 6.22 2.31
C ASN A 44 5.03 4.75 2.65
N ARG A 45 6.04 4.44 3.45
CA ARG A 45 6.16 3.15 4.11
C ARG A 45 5.04 3.01 5.13
N ILE A 46 4.24 1.95 5.02
CA ILE A 46 3.18 1.60 5.96
C ILE A 46 3.55 0.28 6.60
N GLN A 47 3.57 0.21 7.92
CA GLN A 47 3.76 -1.04 8.64
C GLN A 47 2.42 -1.54 9.15
N THR A 48 2.18 -2.83 8.94
CA THR A 48 1.04 -3.55 9.52
C THR A 48 1.54 -4.82 10.18
N VAL A 49 0.91 -5.19 11.26
CA VAL A 49 1.35 -6.27 12.13
C VAL A 49 0.31 -7.38 12.11
N LEU A 50 0.75 -8.59 11.82
CA LEU A 50 -0.03 -9.81 11.96
C LEU A 50 0.59 -10.66 13.08
N THR A 51 -0.11 -10.79 14.18
CA THR A 51 0.30 -11.65 15.29
C THR A 51 -0.52 -12.94 15.27
N THR A 52 0.17 -14.06 15.39
CA THR A 52 -0.39 -15.41 15.48
C THR A 52 0.22 -16.16 16.66
N ASP A 53 -0.27 -17.35 16.96
CA ASP A 53 0.33 -18.19 18.01
C ASP A 53 1.77 -18.64 17.70
N GLU A 54 2.14 -18.69 16.41
CA GLU A 54 3.44 -19.16 15.92
C GLU A 54 4.46 -18.04 15.75
N GLY A 55 3.98 -16.78 15.57
CA GLY A 55 4.89 -15.67 15.33
C GLY A 55 4.21 -14.35 15.03
N GLN A 56 5.05 -13.33 14.80
CA GLN A 56 4.61 -12.00 14.41
C GLN A 56 5.27 -11.56 13.11
N ILE A 57 4.46 -11.23 12.13
CA ILE A 57 4.90 -10.72 10.82
C ILE A 57 4.64 -9.22 10.78
N VAL A 58 5.69 -8.43 10.58
CA VAL A 58 5.56 -6.99 10.34
C VAL A 58 5.64 -6.76 8.84
N PHE A 59 4.50 -6.62 8.19
CA PHE A 59 4.44 -6.27 6.77
C PHE A 59 4.79 -4.81 6.56
N VAL A 60 5.65 -4.57 5.58
CA VAL A 60 6.07 -3.23 5.18
C VAL A 60 5.61 -2.99 3.74
N ASP A 61 4.46 -2.31 3.57
CA ASP A 61 4.02 -1.87 2.23
C ASP A 61 4.86 -0.69 1.79
N THR A 62 5.36 -0.77 0.58
CA THR A 62 6.21 0.26 -0.01
C THR A 62 5.62 0.77 -1.31
N PRO A 63 5.97 2.01 -1.69
CA PRO A 63 5.65 2.50 -3.02
C PRO A 63 6.10 1.52 -4.10
N GLY A 64 5.28 1.38 -5.15
CA GLY A 64 5.65 0.54 -6.29
C GLY A 64 6.95 1.04 -6.95
N ILE A 65 7.87 0.14 -7.25
CA ILE A 65 9.13 0.47 -7.92
C ILE A 65 8.84 0.92 -9.36
N HIS A 66 9.19 2.16 -9.68
CA HIS A 66 8.96 2.78 -10.98
C HIS A 66 10.04 3.83 -11.28
N LYS A 67 10.14 4.26 -12.54
CA LYS A 67 11.06 5.35 -12.92
C LYS A 67 10.54 6.69 -12.38
N ALA A 68 11.31 7.35 -11.52
CA ALA A 68 10.98 8.67 -10.96
C ALA A 68 10.90 9.75 -12.03
N LYS A 69 9.89 10.61 -11.95
CA LYS A 69 9.70 11.76 -12.86
C LYS A 69 9.78 13.11 -12.15
N ASN A 70 9.74 13.14 -10.83
CA ASN A 70 9.80 14.33 -9.97
C ASN A 70 10.40 13.95 -8.61
N LYS A 71 10.59 14.92 -7.71
CA LYS A 71 11.18 14.65 -6.38
C LYS A 71 10.33 13.69 -5.53
N LEU A 72 9.00 13.77 -5.58
CA LEU A 72 8.14 12.80 -4.89
C LEU A 72 8.40 11.38 -5.41
N GLY A 73 8.51 11.18 -6.74
CA GLY A 73 8.85 9.89 -7.32
C GLY A 73 10.23 9.39 -6.86
N THR A 74 11.24 10.27 -6.79
CA THR A 74 12.57 9.93 -6.26
C THR A 74 12.50 9.52 -4.78
N TYR A 75 11.73 10.25 -3.97
CA TYR A 75 11.49 9.89 -2.57
C TYR A 75 10.89 8.49 -2.45
N MET A 76 9.86 8.17 -3.24
CA MET A 76 9.19 6.87 -3.23
C MET A 76 10.14 5.72 -3.61
N VAL A 77 10.98 5.91 -4.62
CA VAL A 77 11.98 4.91 -5.02
C VAL A 77 12.99 4.67 -3.90
N ASN A 78 13.51 5.74 -3.30
CA ASN A 78 14.46 5.64 -2.18
C ASN A 78 13.86 4.92 -0.97
N VAL A 79 12.58 5.13 -0.66
CA VAL A 79 11.86 4.42 0.41
C VAL A 79 11.81 2.92 0.10
N ALA A 80 11.44 2.54 -1.13
CA ALA A 80 11.38 1.14 -1.53
C ALA A 80 12.75 0.46 -1.49
N GLU A 81 13.81 1.10 -2.02
CA GLU A 81 15.16 0.54 -2.04
C GLU A 81 15.76 0.37 -0.63
N ARG A 82 15.55 1.32 0.27
CA ARG A 82 16.02 1.19 1.67
C ARG A 82 15.34 0.03 2.37
N THR A 83 14.03 -0.13 2.17
CA THR A 83 13.27 -1.20 2.81
C THR A 83 13.77 -2.59 2.41
N LEU A 84 14.22 -2.80 1.17
CA LEU A 84 14.76 -4.09 0.72
C LEU A 84 15.96 -4.58 1.55
N ASN A 85 16.75 -3.67 2.11
CA ASN A 85 17.93 -3.99 2.92
C ASN A 85 17.60 -4.11 4.43
N GLU A 86 16.40 -3.79 4.84
CA GLU A 86 15.99 -3.73 6.25
C GLU A 86 15.01 -4.86 6.64
N VAL A 87 14.68 -5.77 5.72
CA VAL A 87 13.67 -6.81 5.94
C VAL A 87 14.26 -8.22 5.91
N ASP A 88 13.54 -9.15 6.53
CA ASP A 88 13.91 -10.57 6.61
C ASP A 88 13.43 -11.38 5.41
N VAL A 89 12.32 -10.95 4.76
CA VAL A 89 11.74 -11.60 3.58
C VAL A 89 11.24 -10.55 2.60
N VAL A 90 11.46 -10.79 1.32
CA VAL A 90 10.88 -9.98 0.23
C VAL A 90 9.82 -10.79 -0.49
N LEU A 91 8.61 -10.27 -0.58
CA LEU A 91 7.55 -10.80 -1.43
C LEU A 91 7.53 -10.00 -2.74
N TRP A 92 7.93 -10.62 -3.84
CA TRP A 92 7.78 -10.00 -5.15
C TRP A 92 6.45 -10.41 -5.78
N LEU A 93 5.51 -9.49 -5.80
CA LEU A 93 4.19 -9.70 -6.40
C LEU A 93 4.20 -9.42 -7.90
N VAL A 94 3.63 -10.37 -8.63
CA VAL A 94 3.44 -10.29 -10.08
C VAL A 94 2.04 -10.73 -10.46
N GLU A 95 1.57 -10.34 -11.65
CA GLU A 95 0.36 -10.91 -12.25
C GLU A 95 0.70 -12.19 -13.02
N PRO A 96 -0.26 -13.11 -13.26
CA PRO A 96 -0.02 -14.35 -13.96
C PRO A 96 0.19 -14.08 -15.47
N SER A 97 1.41 -13.74 -15.84
CA SER A 97 1.83 -13.40 -17.20
C SER A 97 3.21 -13.97 -17.49
N THR A 98 3.40 -14.47 -18.70
CA THR A 98 4.73 -14.90 -19.20
C THR A 98 5.54 -13.73 -19.77
N PHE A 99 4.96 -12.54 -19.84
CA PHE A 99 5.66 -11.34 -20.32
C PHE A 99 6.40 -10.65 -19.17
N ILE A 100 7.72 -10.62 -19.27
CA ILE A 100 8.62 -9.89 -18.35
C ILE A 100 9.05 -8.60 -19.03
N GLY A 101 8.41 -7.49 -18.64
CA GLY A 101 8.66 -6.17 -19.19
C GLY A 101 9.82 -5.44 -18.51
N ALA A 102 10.07 -4.20 -18.95
CA ALA A 102 11.13 -3.37 -18.38
C ALA A 102 10.97 -3.08 -16.87
N GLY A 103 9.72 -3.08 -16.37
CA GLY A 103 9.43 -2.90 -14.94
C GLY A 103 9.92 -4.07 -14.10
N GLU A 104 9.66 -5.31 -14.55
CA GLU A 104 10.14 -6.53 -13.90
C GLU A 104 11.65 -6.64 -13.99
N GLN A 105 12.24 -6.35 -15.15
CA GLN A 105 13.70 -6.35 -15.32
C GLN A 105 14.38 -5.36 -14.37
N HIS A 106 13.80 -4.20 -14.14
CA HIS A 106 14.32 -3.24 -13.17
C HIS A 106 14.25 -3.81 -11.74
N ILE A 107 13.16 -4.48 -11.37
CA ILE A 107 13.03 -5.15 -10.06
C ILE A 107 14.09 -6.26 -9.92
N VAL A 108 14.31 -7.09 -10.94
CA VAL A 108 15.38 -8.12 -10.94
C VAL A 108 16.75 -7.50 -10.64
N GLN A 109 17.07 -6.36 -11.27
CA GLN A 109 18.33 -5.65 -11.03
C GLN A 109 18.46 -5.16 -9.57
N GLN A 110 17.38 -4.73 -8.94
CA GLN A 110 17.39 -4.32 -7.53
C GLN A 110 17.53 -5.53 -6.60
N LEU A 111 16.81 -6.61 -6.88
CA LEU A 111 16.88 -7.85 -6.10
C LEU A 111 18.23 -8.54 -6.18
N GLY A 112 18.95 -8.40 -7.29
CA GLY A 112 20.32 -8.90 -7.43
C GLY A 112 21.35 -8.24 -6.49
N LYS A 113 20.98 -7.17 -5.78
CA LYS A 113 21.83 -6.45 -4.82
C LYS A 113 21.59 -6.85 -3.37
N VAL A 114 20.56 -7.66 -3.09
CA VAL A 114 20.18 -8.06 -1.73
C VAL A 114 20.38 -9.57 -1.54
N THR A 115 20.66 -9.97 -0.31
CA THR A 115 20.82 -11.38 0.08
C THR A 115 19.57 -11.94 0.78
N THR A 116 18.60 -11.08 1.02
CA THR A 116 17.33 -11.44 1.65
C THR A 116 16.56 -12.47 0.80
N PRO A 117 15.97 -13.52 1.39
CA PRO A 117 15.17 -14.48 0.65
C PRO A 117 13.99 -13.79 -0.06
N VAL A 118 13.84 -14.08 -1.35
CA VAL A 118 12.77 -13.54 -2.19
C VAL A 118 11.78 -14.63 -2.53
N VAL A 119 10.53 -14.42 -2.16
CA VAL A 119 9.40 -15.28 -2.53
C VAL A 119 8.63 -14.63 -3.69
N LEU A 120 8.48 -15.36 -4.80
CA LEU A 120 7.61 -14.92 -5.90
C LEU A 120 6.15 -15.19 -5.54
N VAL A 121 5.35 -14.15 -5.54
CA VAL A 121 3.90 -14.24 -5.30
C VAL A 121 3.17 -13.93 -6.60
N ILE A 122 2.63 -14.98 -7.25
CA ILE A 122 1.82 -14.81 -8.46
C ILE A 122 0.39 -14.51 -8.01
N ASN A 123 0.08 -13.22 -7.92
CA ASN A 123 -1.24 -12.75 -7.45
C ASN A 123 -2.25 -12.73 -8.61
N LYS A 124 -3.54 -12.62 -8.28
CA LYS A 124 -4.67 -12.69 -9.21
C LYS A 124 -4.77 -14.05 -9.93
N ALA A 125 -4.37 -15.12 -9.29
CA ALA A 125 -4.45 -16.48 -9.83
C ALA A 125 -5.89 -16.86 -10.22
N ASP A 126 -6.89 -16.24 -9.58
CA ASP A 126 -8.31 -16.37 -9.90
C ASP A 126 -8.72 -15.84 -11.28
N THR A 127 -7.85 -15.10 -11.98
CA THR A 127 -8.12 -14.51 -13.30
C THR A 127 -7.67 -15.38 -14.48
N VAL A 128 -6.96 -16.46 -14.22
CA VAL A 128 -6.42 -17.37 -15.25
C VAL A 128 -6.73 -18.84 -14.88
N LYS A 129 -6.54 -19.74 -15.83
CA LYS A 129 -6.63 -21.17 -15.55
C LYS A 129 -5.38 -21.65 -14.78
N LYS A 130 -5.53 -22.70 -13.97
CA LYS A 130 -4.41 -23.30 -13.22
C LYS A 130 -3.25 -23.74 -14.13
N GLU A 131 -3.56 -24.19 -15.33
CA GLU A 131 -2.59 -24.60 -16.35
C GLU A 131 -1.68 -23.45 -16.80
N ASP A 132 -2.17 -22.21 -16.77
CA ASP A 132 -1.42 -21.02 -17.20
C ASP A 132 -0.39 -20.54 -16.12
N ILE A 133 -0.50 -21.03 -14.89
CA ILE A 133 0.41 -20.68 -13.80
C ILE A 133 1.80 -21.29 -14.00
N LEU A 134 1.88 -22.54 -14.44
CA LEU A 134 3.16 -23.23 -14.63
C LEU A 134 4.08 -22.55 -15.67
N PRO A 135 3.59 -22.14 -16.86
CA PRO A 135 4.38 -21.35 -17.80
C PRO A 135 4.87 -20.02 -17.21
N CYS A 136 4.05 -19.36 -16.37
CA CYS A 136 4.43 -18.15 -15.67
C CYS A 136 5.61 -18.41 -14.71
N ILE A 137 5.51 -19.44 -13.87
CA ILE A 137 6.57 -19.88 -12.95
C ILE A 137 7.88 -20.15 -13.72
N ALA A 138 7.82 -20.94 -14.80
CA ALA A 138 8.97 -21.25 -15.61
C ALA A 138 9.65 -19.98 -16.14
N LYS A 139 8.85 -19.01 -16.61
CA LYS A 139 9.37 -17.76 -17.16
C LYS A 139 10.07 -16.88 -16.12
N TYR A 140 9.53 -16.79 -14.91
CA TYR A 140 10.17 -16.03 -13.83
C TYR A 140 11.44 -16.71 -13.31
N ASN A 141 11.50 -18.05 -13.29
CA ASN A 141 12.70 -18.79 -12.91
C ASN A 141 13.88 -18.61 -13.89
N GLU A 142 13.62 -18.20 -15.15
CA GLU A 142 14.69 -17.85 -16.10
C GLU A 142 15.43 -16.56 -15.71
N VAL A 143 14.79 -15.66 -14.95
CA VAL A 143 15.34 -14.32 -14.67
C VAL A 143 15.79 -14.13 -13.23
N TYR A 144 15.31 -14.94 -12.29
CA TYR A 144 15.69 -14.84 -10.88
C TYR A 144 15.50 -16.18 -10.17
N GLN A 145 16.41 -16.50 -9.22
CA GLN A 145 16.31 -17.69 -8.38
C GLN A 145 15.55 -17.37 -7.10
N PHE A 146 14.30 -17.82 -7.00
CA PHE A 146 13.45 -17.58 -5.86
C PHE A 146 13.69 -18.58 -4.73
N ALA A 147 13.48 -18.12 -3.48
CA ALA A 147 13.47 -19.00 -2.30
C ALA A 147 12.23 -19.90 -2.28
N ASP A 148 11.09 -19.36 -2.72
CA ASP A 148 9.83 -20.10 -2.89
C ASP A 148 8.93 -19.37 -3.91
N ILE A 149 7.88 -20.06 -4.42
CA ILE A 149 6.92 -19.50 -5.38
C ILE A 149 5.52 -19.89 -4.95
N VAL A 150 4.64 -18.89 -4.74
CA VAL A 150 3.28 -19.12 -4.25
C VAL A 150 2.27 -18.38 -5.12
N PRO A 151 1.42 -19.09 -5.90
CA PRO A 151 0.28 -18.48 -6.57
C PRO A 151 -0.82 -18.17 -5.55
N VAL A 152 -1.38 -16.96 -5.58
CA VAL A 152 -2.44 -16.53 -4.66
C VAL A 152 -3.52 -15.71 -5.36
N SER A 153 -4.67 -15.58 -4.73
CA SER A 153 -5.63 -14.52 -5.05
C SER A 153 -5.87 -13.65 -3.82
N ALA A 154 -5.33 -12.46 -3.82
CA ALA A 154 -5.56 -11.47 -2.76
C ALA A 154 -7.04 -11.03 -2.66
N ARG A 155 -7.82 -11.25 -3.72
CA ARG A 155 -9.25 -10.90 -3.77
C ARG A 155 -10.12 -11.95 -3.10
N THR A 156 -9.83 -13.24 -3.33
CA THR A 156 -10.64 -14.36 -2.84
C THR A 156 -10.06 -15.00 -1.58
N GLY A 157 -8.79 -14.73 -1.28
CA GLY A 157 -8.04 -15.39 -0.21
C GLY A 157 -7.45 -16.74 -0.61
N GLU A 158 -7.62 -17.16 -1.85
CA GLU A 158 -7.10 -18.46 -2.31
C GLU A 158 -5.59 -18.52 -2.07
N ASN A 159 -5.16 -19.59 -1.39
CA ASN A 159 -3.78 -19.94 -1.11
C ASN A 159 -2.98 -18.92 -0.24
N THR A 160 -3.66 -18.01 0.44
CA THR A 160 -3.01 -17.04 1.34
C THR A 160 -2.47 -17.70 2.61
N ASP A 161 -3.11 -18.76 3.10
CA ASP A 161 -2.62 -19.52 4.25
C ASP A 161 -1.29 -20.20 3.95
N GLU A 162 -1.11 -20.73 2.73
CA GLU A 162 0.17 -21.29 2.29
C GLU A 162 1.25 -20.23 2.18
N LEU A 163 0.90 -19.04 1.70
CA LEU A 163 1.82 -17.90 1.68
C LEU A 163 2.30 -17.54 3.09
N LEU A 164 1.40 -17.53 4.09
CA LEU A 164 1.79 -17.26 5.48
C LEU A 164 2.74 -18.32 6.03
N LYS A 165 2.51 -19.61 5.75
CA LYS A 165 3.44 -20.69 6.13
C LYS A 165 4.82 -20.52 5.49
N VAL A 166 4.86 -20.18 4.20
CA VAL A 166 6.11 -19.91 3.49
C VAL A 166 6.84 -18.71 4.10
N ILE A 167 6.15 -17.63 4.43
CA ILE A 167 6.74 -16.48 5.12
C ILE A 167 7.33 -16.93 6.46
N MET A 168 6.54 -17.61 7.30
CA MET A 168 6.99 -18.11 8.61
C MET A 168 8.20 -19.04 8.54
N LYS A 169 8.37 -19.81 7.45
CA LYS A 169 9.54 -20.67 7.21
C LYS A 169 10.83 -19.85 7.20
N TYR A 170 10.83 -18.66 6.60
CA TYR A 170 12.00 -17.81 6.42
C TYR A 170 12.22 -16.79 7.52
N LEU A 171 11.25 -16.54 8.40
CA LEU A 171 11.43 -15.61 9.51
C LEU A 171 12.38 -16.20 10.57
N PRO A 172 13.21 -15.33 11.19
CA PRO A 172 14.07 -15.73 12.30
C PRO A 172 13.26 -16.00 13.58
N TYR A 173 13.84 -16.80 14.48
CA TYR A 173 13.34 -16.88 15.86
C TYR A 173 13.66 -15.56 16.60
N GLY A 174 12.69 -15.00 17.27
CA GLY A 174 12.85 -13.74 17.94
C GLY A 174 11.66 -13.34 18.81
N PRO A 175 11.80 -12.31 19.62
CA PRO A 175 10.72 -11.78 20.44
C PRO A 175 9.69 -11.07 19.58
N GLN A 176 8.50 -10.91 20.12
CA GLN A 176 7.46 -10.04 19.62
C GLN A 176 7.93 -8.58 19.60
N PHE A 177 7.70 -7.87 18.48
CA PHE A 177 8.08 -6.46 18.32
C PHE A 177 6.99 -5.49 18.77
N TYR A 178 5.72 -5.88 18.62
CA TYR A 178 4.54 -5.10 18.92
C TYR A 178 3.60 -5.87 19.84
N ASP A 179 2.77 -5.19 20.58
CA ASP A 179 1.71 -5.81 21.40
C ASP A 179 0.75 -6.62 20.51
N GLU A 180 0.11 -7.65 21.09
CA GLU A 180 -0.69 -8.64 20.32
C GLU A 180 -1.86 -8.02 19.56
N ASP A 181 -2.43 -6.93 20.07
CA ASP A 181 -3.55 -6.19 19.49
C ASP A 181 -3.12 -5.08 18.52
N THR A 182 -1.81 -4.85 18.37
CA THR A 182 -1.30 -3.85 17.43
C THR A 182 -1.45 -4.33 15.99
N ILE A 183 -2.16 -3.56 15.18
CA ILE A 183 -2.41 -3.86 13.76
C ILE A 183 -1.54 -3.00 12.84
N THR A 184 -1.20 -1.79 13.25
CA THR A 184 -0.39 -0.84 12.46
C THR A 184 0.30 0.18 13.37
N ASP A 185 1.43 0.71 12.90
CA ASP A 185 2.12 1.84 13.51
C ASP A 185 1.57 3.20 13.07
N GLN A 186 0.60 3.19 12.10
CA GLN A 186 0.09 4.44 11.53
C GLN A 186 -0.91 5.11 12.47
N PRO A 187 -0.75 6.41 12.76
CA PRO A 187 -1.77 7.17 13.48
C PRO A 187 -3.11 7.14 12.74
N GLU A 188 -4.23 7.02 13.45
CA GLU A 188 -5.58 7.07 12.87
C GLU A 188 -5.78 8.27 11.93
N ARG A 189 -5.21 9.41 12.29
CA ARG A 189 -5.23 10.64 11.48
C ARG A 189 -4.63 10.45 10.09
N GLN A 190 -3.56 9.67 9.99
CA GLN A 190 -2.91 9.35 8.73
C GLN A 190 -3.78 8.41 7.88
N ILE A 191 -4.35 7.39 8.50
CA ILE A 191 -5.25 6.45 7.82
C ILE A 191 -6.47 7.19 7.28
N VAL A 192 -7.06 8.10 8.07
CA VAL A 192 -8.17 8.96 7.63
C VAL A 192 -7.78 9.81 6.42
N ALA A 193 -6.60 10.44 6.43
CA ALA A 193 -6.12 11.22 5.29
C ALA A 193 -5.99 10.36 4.03
N GLU A 194 -5.44 9.15 4.18
CA GLU A 194 -5.29 8.22 3.06
C GLU A 194 -6.65 7.70 2.55
N LEU A 195 -7.63 7.42 3.41
CA LEU A 195 -8.99 7.05 2.98
C LEU A 195 -9.65 8.16 2.16
N ILE A 196 -9.50 9.43 2.55
CA ILE A 196 -9.99 10.57 1.77
C ILE A 196 -9.25 10.64 0.42
N ARG A 197 -7.93 10.44 0.41
CA ARG A 197 -7.12 10.43 -0.81
C ARG A 197 -7.53 9.30 -1.75
N GLU A 198 -7.79 8.11 -1.24
CA GLU A 198 -8.29 6.98 -2.03
C GLU A 198 -9.59 7.32 -2.77
N LYS A 199 -10.56 7.94 -2.08
CA LYS A 199 -11.83 8.32 -2.74
C LYS A 199 -11.63 9.40 -3.79
N ALA A 200 -10.73 10.32 -3.56
CA ALA A 200 -10.33 11.28 -4.58
C ALA A 200 -9.65 10.58 -5.78
N LEU A 201 -8.74 9.60 -5.56
CA LEU A 201 -8.15 8.79 -6.63
C LEU A 201 -9.20 8.04 -7.46
N HIS A 202 -10.24 7.51 -6.83
CA HIS A 202 -11.32 6.79 -7.52
C HIS A 202 -12.24 7.71 -8.33
N CYS A 203 -12.45 8.93 -7.85
CA CYS A 203 -13.38 9.88 -8.47
C CYS A 203 -12.74 10.74 -9.55
N LEU A 204 -11.41 10.93 -9.52
CA LEU A 204 -10.68 11.81 -10.43
C LEU A 204 -9.97 11.02 -11.52
N ASN A 205 -9.74 11.64 -12.67
CA ASN A 205 -9.14 11.02 -13.83
C ASN A 205 -7.91 11.80 -14.34
N GLU A 206 -7.24 11.26 -15.35
CA GLU A 206 -6.05 11.84 -16.02
C GLU A 206 -4.91 12.11 -15.02
N GLU A 207 -4.31 13.30 -15.09
CA GLU A 207 -3.14 13.70 -14.29
C GLU A 207 -3.50 14.21 -12.88
N ILE A 208 -4.77 14.54 -12.63
CA ILE A 208 -5.21 15.16 -11.36
C ILE A 208 -4.93 14.26 -10.16
N PRO A 209 -5.24 12.93 -10.19
CA PRO A 209 -4.99 12.04 -9.06
C PRO A 209 -3.53 12.01 -8.60
N HIS A 210 -2.59 12.15 -9.53
CA HIS A 210 -1.17 12.08 -9.22
C HIS A 210 -0.65 13.29 -8.44
N GLY A 211 -1.33 14.43 -8.56
CA GLY A 211 -0.97 15.70 -7.93
C GLY A 211 -1.76 16.06 -6.69
N ILE A 212 -2.53 15.13 -6.09
CA ILE A 212 -3.29 15.41 -4.88
C ILE A 212 -2.63 14.85 -3.62
N ALA A 213 -2.80 15.57 -2.52
CA ALA A 213 -2.50 15.12 -1.17
C ALA A 213 -3.65 15.52 -0.25
N VAL A 214 -3.68 14.96 0.96
CA VAL A 214 -4.71 15.28 1.96
C VAL A 214 -4.04 15.65 3.27
N SER A 215 -4.43 16.79 3.83
CA SER A 215 -4.04 17.23 5.17
C SER A 215 -5.24 17.19 6.08
N ILE A 216 -5.09 16.61 7.26
CA ILE A 216 -6.11 16.70 8.31
C ILE A 216 -5.79 17.91 9.18
N GLU A 217 -6.65 18.91 9.18
CA GLU A 217 -6.46 20.11 9.99
C GLU A 217 -6.93 19.87 11.43
N LYS A 218 -8.03 19.13 11.59
CA LYS A 218 -8.61 18.84 12.89
C LYS A 218 -9.23 17.44 12.90
N MET A 219 -9.04 16.73 14.00
CA MET A 219 -9.69 15.46 14.30
C MET A 219 -9.97 15.45 15.82
N LYS A 220 -11.26 15.58 16.20
CA LYS A 220 -11.66 15.72 17.60
C LYS A 220 -12.97 14.98 17.88
N ALA A 221 -12.93 14.11 18.88
CA ALA A 221 -14.13 13.42 19.35
C ALA A 221 -15.06 14.38 20.11
N ARG A 222 -16.37 14.31 19.79
CA ARG A 222 -17.46 14.97 20.53
C ARG A 222 -18.51 13.93 20.88
N LYS A 223 -18.58 13.51 22.14
CA LYS A 223 -19.53 12.49 22.61
C LYS A 223 -19.50 11.24 21.72
N LYS A 224 -20.44 11.10 20.75
CA LYS A 224 -20.59 9.98 19.83
C LYS A 224 -20.26 10.32 18.36
N VAL A 225 -19.67 11.49 18.10
CA VAL A 225 -19.37 11.98 16.75
C VAL A 225 -17.91 12.44 16.71
N MET A 226 -17.18 12.04 15.69
CA MET A 226 -15.84 12.53 15.39
C MET A 226 -15.94 13.70 14.42
N ASP A 227 -15.51 14.89 14.82
CA ASP A 227 -15.36 16.04 13.92
C ASP A 227 -14.02 15.94 13.20
N ILE A 228 -14.05 15.93 11.87
CA ILE A 228 -12.87 15.87 11.01
C ILE A 228 -12.94 17.04 10.02
N GLU A 229 -11.88 17.84 10.00
CA GLU A 229 -11.64 18.90 9.04
C GLU A 229 -10.41 18.53 8.22
N ALA A 230 -10.56 18.44 6.89
CA ALA A 230 -9.48 18.02 5.99
C ALA A 230 -9.43 18.87 4.71
N THR A 231 -8.22 19.04 4.19
CA THR A 231 -7.96 19.78 2.96
C THR A 231 -7.36 18.87 1.90
N ILE A 232 -8.01 18.79 0.75
CA ILE A 232 -7.43 18.18 -0.45
C ILE A 232 -6.53 19.23 -1.10
N ILE A 233 -5.25 18.90 -1.24
CA ILE A 233 -4.23 19.75 -1.84
C ILE A 233 -4.05 19.33 -3.29
N CYS A 234 -3.97 20.30 -4.20
CA CYS A 234 -3.68 20.10 -5.61
C CYS A 234 -2.67 21.14 -6.11
N GLU A 235 -2.12 20.94 -7.32
CA GLU A 235 -1.03 21.79 -7.83
C GLU A 235 -1.52 23.01 -8.60
N ARG A 236 -2.72 22.96 -9.20
CA ARG A 236 -3.22 23.98 -10.14
C ARG A 236 -4.65 24.41 -9.83
N ASP A 237 -4.99 25.65 -10.16
CA ASP A 237 -6.37 26.15 -9.99
C ASP A 237 -7.38 25.41 -10.89
N SER A 238 -6.97 24.98 -12.10
CA SER A 238 -7.80 24.12 -12.95
C SER A 238 -8.14 22.79 -12.27
N HIS A 239 -7.17 22.17 -11.57
CA HIS A 239 -7.41 20.94 -10.79
C HIS A 239 -8.37 21.18 -9.64
N LYS A 240 -8.24 22.33 -8.94
CA LYS A 240 -9.17 22.71 -7.86
C LYS A 240 -10.60 22.76 -8.35
N GLY A 241 -10.85 23.38 -9.49
CA GLY A 241 -12.18 23.44 -10.09
C GLY A 241 -12.79 22.05 -10.36
N ILE A 242 -11.98 21.12 -10.88
CA ILE A 242 -12.41 19.74 -11.19
C ILE A 242 -12.67 18.94 -9.88
N ILE A 243 -11.82 19.09 -8.86
CA ILE A 243 -11.98 18.43 -7.55
C ILE A 243 -13.25 18.91 -6.83
N ILE A 244 -13.58 20.19 -6.95
CA ILE A 244 -14.83 20.74 -6.39
C ILE A 244 -16.01 20.25 -7.22
N GLY A 245 -15.91 20.30 -8.53
CA GLY A 245 -16.97 19.95 -9.47
C GLY A 245 -18.09 20.98 -9.53
N LYS A 246 -19.02 20.78 -10.47
CA LYS A 246 -20.17 21.70 -10.65
C LYS A 246 -21.01 21.75 -9.36
N GLN A 247 -21.16 22.95 -8.79
CA GLN A 247 -21.87 23.19 -7.52
C GLN A 247 -21.37 22.31 -6.34
N GLY A 248 -20.07 21.94 -6.34
CA GLY A 248 -19.50 21.13 -5.27
C GLY A 248 -19.80 19.62 -5.36
N SER A 249 -20.40 19.16 -6.46
CA SER A 249 -20.87 17.77 -6.60
C SER A 249 -19.77 16.72 -6.47
N MET A 250 -18.58 16.97 -7.04
CA MET A 250 -17.47 16.03 -6.97
C MET A 250 -16.90 15.96 -5.55
N LEU A 251 -16.67 17.11 -4.92
CA LEU A 251 -16.19 17.17 -3.53
C LEU A 251 -17.17 16.50 -2.56
N LYS A 252 -18.48 16.70 -2.77
CA LYS A 252 -19.52 16.03 -1.98
C LYS A 252 -19.48 14.50 -2.17
N LYS A 253 -19.27 14.02 -3.40
CA LYS A 253 -19.13 12.58 -3.69
C LYS A 253 -17.91 11.99 -2.99
N ILE A 254 -16.75 12.64 -3.09
CA ILE A 254 -15.53 12.23 -2.40
C ILE A 254 -15.77 12.18 -0.88
N GLY A 255 -16.34 13.25 -0.32
CA GLY A 255 -16.60 13.36 1.12
C GLY A 255 -17.59 12.31 1.64
N SER A 256 -18.68 12.05 0.93
CA SER A 256 -19.68 11.07 1.37
C SER A 256 -19.15 9.64 1.36
N THR A 257 -18.37 9.26 0.32
CA THR A 257 -17.77 7.93 0.23
C THR A 257 -16.62 7.75 1.23
N ALA A 258 -15.79 8.78 1.45
CA ALA A 258 -14.76 8.77 2.47
C ALA A 258 -15.35 8.64 3.87
N ARG A 259 -16.38 9.46 4.19
CA ARG A 259 -17.04 9.42 5.50
C ARG A 259 -17.55 8.03 5.83
N TYR A 260 -18.18 7.35 4.88
CA TYR A 260 -18.69 6.00 5.10
C TYR A 260 -17.59 5.03 5.59
N GLU A 261 -16.43 4.99 4.93
CA GLU A 261 -15.33 4.12 5.33
C GLU A 261 -14.64 4.56 6.62
N ILE A 262 -14.53 5.86 6.84
CA ILE A 262 -13.98 6.40 8.09
C ILE A 262 -14.91 6.03 9.28
N GLU A 263 -16.22 6.08 9.10
CA GLU A 263 -17.20 5.65 10.12
C GLU A 263 -17.05 4.16 10.44
N GLN A 264 -16.77 3.31 9.44
CA GLN A 264 -16.50 1.88 9.66
C GLN A 264 -15.20 1.66 10.43
N MET A 265 -14.13 2.39 10.07
CA MET A 265 -12.82 2.26 10.71
C MET A 265 -12.83 2.75 12.16
N LEU A 266 -13.48 3.89 12.43
CA LEU A 266 -13.51 4.52 13.76
C LEU A 266 -14.67 4.01 14.65
N GLU A 267 -15.53 3.15 14.11
CA GLU A 267 -16.74 2.63 14.78
C GLU A 267 -17.63 3.71 15.41
N CYS A 268 -17.62 4.91 14.83
CA CYS A 268 -18.39 6.05 15.30
C CYS A 268 -18.93 6.91 14.16
N LYS A 269 -19.89 7.77 14.45
CA LYS A 269 -20.39 8.76 13.49
C LYS A 269 -19.34 9.83 13.21
N VAL A 270 -19.26 10.28 11.95
CA VAL A 270 -18.25 11.25 11.50
C VAL A 270 -18.92 12.46 10.85
N ASN A 271 -18.56 13.64 11.34
CA ASN A 271 -18.84 14.92 10.68
C ASN A 271 -17.59 15.34 9.89
N LEU A 272 -17.56 15.01 8.59
CA LEU A 272 -16.43 15.29 7.71
C LEU A 272 -16.66 16.58 6.93
N GLN A 273 -15.75 17.54 7.08
CA GLN A 273 -15.70 18.77 6.29
C GLN A 273 -14.45 18.76 5.41
N LEU A 274 -14.63 19.02 4.10
CA LEU A 274 -13.57 19.01 3.11
C LEU A 274 -13.42 20.35 2.43
N TRP A 275 -12.15 20.77 2.29
CA TRP A 275 -11.75 21.94 1.49
C TRP A 275 -10.78 21.52 0.39
N VAL A 276 -10.57 22.41 -0.59
CA VAL A 276 -9.59 22.23 -1.65
C VAL A 276 -8.67 23.44 -1.70
N LYS A 277 -7.36 23.19 -1.63
CA LYS A 277 -6.33 24.24 -1.63
C LYS A 277 -5.29 23.96 -2.71
N VAL A 278 -4.85 25.02 -3.39
CA VAL A 278 -3.75 24.95 -4.36
C VAL A 278 -2.42 25.17 -3.64
N LYS A 279 -1.47 24.26 -3.88
CA LYS A 279 -0.07 24.37 -3.50
C LYS A 279 0.77 24.04 -4.73
N LYS A 280 1.22 25.06 -5.41
CA LYS A 280 2.01 24.90 -6.65
C LYS A 280 3.27 24.09 -6.39
N ASP A 281 3.57 23.20 -7.30
CA ASP A 281 4.80 22.38 -7.35
C ASP A 281 5.14 21.65 -6.02
N TRP A 282 4.10 21.26 -5.23
CA TRP A 282 4.32 20.62 -3.94
C TRP A 282 5.11 19.29 -4.07
N ARG A 283 4.99 18.58 -5.20
CA ARG A 283 5.71 17.34 -5.48
C ARG A 283 7.21 17.53 -5.72
N ASP A 284 7.66 18.75 -5.90
CA ASP A 284 9.06 19.13 -6.10
C ASP A 284 9.66 19.91 -4.93
N SER A 285 8.90 20.02 -3.81
CA SER A 285 9.32 20.66 -2.56
C SER A 285 9.58 19.62 -1.48
N ASP A 286 10.83 19.47 -1.05
CA ASP A 286 11.22 18.52 0.01
C ASP A 286 10.45 18.77 1.33
N PHE A 287 10.19 20.04 1.65
CA PHE A 287 9.42 20.43 2.83
C PHE A 287 7.94 19.97 2.72
N LEU A 288 7.31 20.18 1.56
CA LEU A 288 5.90 19.82 1.35
C LEU A 288 5.73 18.31 1.18
N ILE A 289 6.71 17.60 0.61
CA ILE A 289 6.72 16.14 0.50
C ILE A 289 6.73 15.50 1.90
N LYS A 290 7.52 16.02 2.84
CA LYS A 290 7.52 15.52 4.23
C LYS A 290 6.18 15.68 4.95
N ASN A 291 5.37 16.68 4.54
CA ASN A 291 4.07 16.95 5.17
C ASN A 291 2.89 16.27 4.45
N PHE A 292 3.01 15.99 3.16
CA PHE A 292 1.90 15.55 2.29
C PHE A 292 2.22 14.28 1.48
N GLY A 293 3.48 13.87 1.42
CA GLY A 293 3.94 12.71 0.65
C GLY A 293 3.71 11.38 1.30
#